data_308a94c6a96f37bc4efcea52ca625b13
#
_entry.id   308a94c6a96f37bc4efcea52ca625b13
#
_cell.length_a   1.000
_cell.length_b   1.000
_cell.length_c   1.000
_cell.angle_alpha   90.00
_cell.angle_beta   90.00
_cell.angle_gamma   90.00
#
_symmetry.space_group_name_H-M   'P 1'
#
loop_
_entity.id
_entity.type
_entity.pdbx_description
1 polymer ?
#
loop_
_entity_poly.entity_id
_entity_poly.type
_entity_poly.pdbx_seq_one_letter_code
_entity_poly.pdbx_strand_id
1 'polypeptide(L)' 'MDTISATAMIKVLGGCTKVAKLVGVSVPAVSMWQNSVIPYDKLVILAATLEKESHGLISRKALFPLSYKMIWPELN' A
#
# COMPACT_ATOMS: atom_id res chain seq x y z
N MET A 1 10.11 6.74 -14.01
CA MET A 1 8.78 6.59 -13.43
C MET A 1 8.83 6.92 -11.95
N ASP A 2 7.92 7.76 -11.51
CA ASP A 2 7.94 8.20 -10.13
C ASP A 2 7.44 7.11 -9.20
N THR A 3 8.19 6.90 -8.12
CA THR A 3 7.79 5.98 -7.08
C THR A 3 6.74 6.65 -6.20
N ILE A 4 5.63 5.96 -5.94
CA ILE A 4 4.60 6.47 -5.05
C ILE A 4 5.14 6.44 -3.63
N SER A 5 5.15 7.59 -2.95
CA SER A 5 5.71 7.69 -1.60
C SER A 5 4.82 6.99 -0.57
N ALA A 6 5.46 6.51 0.50
CA ALA A 6 4.73 5.92 1.62
C ALA A 6 3.76 6.93 2.23
N THR A 7 4.17 8.18 2.35
CA THR A 7 3.31 9.26 2.87
C THR A 7 2.04 9.41 2.04
N ALA A 8 2.18 9.42 0.70
CA ALA A 8 1.03 9.56 -0.19
C ALA A 8 0.08 8.36 -0.06
N MET A 9 0.61 7.14 0.00
CA MET A 9 -0.19 5.93 0.16
C MET A 9 -0.96 5.93 1.49
N ILE A 10 -0.29 6.30 2.57
CA ILE A 10 -0.92 6.35 3.89
C ILE A 10 -2.04 7.39 3.91
N LYS A 11 -1.83 8.53 3.26
CA LYS A 11 -2.83 9.59 3.16
C LYS A 11 -4.08 9.10 2.40
N VAL A 12 -3.89 8.41 1.29
CA VAL A 12 -4.99 7.83 0.50
C VAL A 12 -5.79 6.85 1.35
N LEU A 13 -5.12 6.08 2.20
CA LEU A 13 -5.76 5.08 3.07
C LEU A 13 -6.45 5.68 4.29
N GLY A 14 -6.34 6.98 4.52
CA GLY A 14 -7.04 7.66 5.61
C GLY A 14 -6.19 7.98 6.82
N GLY A 15 -4.87 7.86 6.70
CA GLY A 15 -3.92 8.25 7.75
C GLY A 15 -3.34 7.07 8.51
N CYS A 16 -2.37 7.36 9.39
CA CYS A 16 -1.61 6.33 10.10
C CYS A 16 -2.47 5.44 10.99
N THR A 17 -3.45 6.02 11.69
CA THR A 17 -4.32 5.25 12.60
C THR A 17 -5.10 4.19 11.82
N LYS A 18 -5.67 4.57 10.68
CA LYS A 18 -6.46 3.66 9.86
C LYS A 18 -5.59 2.56 9.25
N VAL A 19 -4.41 2.92 8.77
CA VAL A 19 -3.46 1.95 8.21
C VAL A 19 -3.03 0.95 9.29
N ALA A 20 -2.74 1.44 10.50
CA ALA A 20 -2.34 0.59 11.61
C ALA A 20 -3.41 -0.47 11.91
N LYS A 21 -4.68 -0.09 11.88
CA LYS A 21 -5.79 -1.02 12.08
C LYS A 21 -5.91 -2.03 10.95
N LEU A 22 -5.69 -1.59 9.71
CA LEU A 22 -5.81 -2.45 8.54
C LEU A 22 -4.78 -3.58 8.54
N VAL A 23 -3.56 -3.30 9.00
CA VAL A 23 -2.46 -4.28 8.95
C VAL A 23 -2.09 -4.86 10.31
N GLY A 24 -2.75 -4.41 11.39
CA GLY A 24 -2.54 -4.97 12.71
C GLY A 24 -1.22 -4.58 13.36
N VAL A 25 -0.75 -3.36 13.14
CA VAL A 25 0.47 -2.83 13.73
C VAL A 25 0.19 -1.57 14.54
N SER A 26 1.20 -1.05 15.25
CA SER A 26 1.05 0.18 16.02
C SER A 26 1.08 1.42 15.13
N VAL A 27 0.47 2.51 15.59
CA VAL A 27 0.51 3.79 14.87
C VAL A 27 1.94 4.29 14.71
N PRO A 28 2.82 4.25 15.73
CA PRO A 28 4.23 4.64 15.54
C PRO A 28 4.94 3.85 14.44
N ALA A 29 4.63 2.56 14.28
CA ALA A 29 5.23 1.76 13.22
C ALA A 29 4.86 2.31 11.84
N VAL A 30 3.58 2.64 11.63
CA VAL A 30 3.13 3.25 10.38
C VAL A 30 3.78 4.61 10.15
N SER A 31 3.90 5.41 11.20
CA SER A 31 4.55 6.72 11.12
C SER A 31 6.00 6.60 10.67
N MET A 32 6.71 5.57 11.12
CA MET A 32 8.09 5.32 10.68
C MET A 32 8.17 5.03 9.18
N TRP A 33 7.17 4.38 8.61
CA TRP A 33 7.15 4.09 7.18
C TRP A 33 7.15 5.36 6.33
N GLN A 34 6.61 6.46 6.84
CA GLN A 34 6.59 7.73 6.12
C GLN A 34 7.99 8.27 5.86
N ASN A 35 8.94 7.93 6.71
CA ASN A 35 10.34 8.34 6.59
C ASN A 35 11.21 7.29 5.87
N SER A 36 10.61 6.18 5.48
CA SER A 36 11.32 5.11 4.79
C SER A 36 10.41 4.51 3.71
N VAL A 37 10.08 3.22 3.81
CA VAL A 37 9.17 2.57 2.86
C VAL A 37 8.20 1.69 3.64
N ILE A 38 7.05 1.39 3.04
CA ILE A 38 6.12 0.41 3.58
C ILE A 38 6.74 -0.98 3.34
N PRO A 39 6.87 -1.83 4.38
CA PRO A 39 7.39 -3.19 4.19
C PRO A 39 6.60 -3.96 3.14
N TYR A 40 7.28 -4.80 2.37
CA TYR A 40 6.69 -5.53 1.25
C TYR A 40 5.44 -6.31 1.66
N ASP A 41 5.51 -7.06 2.76
CA ASP A 41 4.39 -7.87 3.24
C ASP A 41 3.17 -7.01 3.60
N LYS A 42 3.40 -5.84 4.18
CA LYS A 42 2.32 -4.91 4.53
C LYS A 42 1.75 -4.25 3.28
N LEU A 43 2.61 -3.91 2.32
CA LEU A 43 2.17 -3.31 1.06
C LEU A 43 1.28 -4.28 0.28
N VAL A 44 1.58 -5.57 0.27
CA VAL A 44 0.73 -6.59 -0.36
C VAL A 44 -0.66 -6.58 0.27
N ILE A 45 -0.74 -6.51 1.61
CA ILE A 45 -2.01 -6.46 2.32
C ILE A 45 -2.81 -5.20 1.96
N LEU A 46 -2.13 -4.07 1.84
CA LEU A 46 -2.76 -2.78 1.59
C LEU A 46 -3.08 -2.53 0.11
N ALA A 47 -2.49 -3.29 -0.80
CA ALA A 47 -2.54 -3.00 -2.23
C ALA A 47 -3.95 -2.93 -2.80
N ALA A 48 -4.81 -3.88 -2.46
CA ALA A 48 -6.20 -3.90 -2.95
C ALA A 48 -6.99 -2.70 -2.42
N THR A 49 -6.78 -2.35 -1.15
CA THR A 49 -7.43 -1.18 -0.55
C THR A 49 -6.93 0.12 -1.19
N LEU A 50 -5.62 0.21 -1.46
CA LEU A 50 -5.05 1.36 -2.17
C LEU A 50 -5.67 1.53 -3.56
N GLU A 51 -5.82 0.44 -4.28
CA GLU A 51 -6.43 0.48 -5.62
C GLU A 51 -7.86 1.00 -5.53
N LYS A 52 -8.64 0.48 -4.59
CA LYS A 52 -10.03 0.89 -4.39
C LYS A 52 -10.14 2.36 -3.96
N GLU A 53 -9.39 2.76 -2.93
CA GLU A 53 -9.49 4.11 -2.37
C GLU A 53 -8.92 5.18 -3.31
N SER A 54 -7.99 4.82 -4.18
CA SER A 54 -7.42 5.74 -5.16
C SER A 54 -8.19 5.73 -6.49
N HIS A 55 -9.30 5.00 -6.56
CA HIS A 55 -10.09 4.84 -7.80
C HIS A 55 -9.24 4.31 -8.96
N GLY A 56 -8.33 3.38 -8.65
CA GLY A 56 -7.49 2.73 -9.65
C GLY A 56 -6.22 3.47 -9.99
N LEU A 57 -5.98 4.67 -9.43
CA LEU A 57 -4.75 5.42 -9.71
C LEU A 57 -3.51 4.72 -9.14
N ILE A 58 -3.66 4.07 -7.98
CA ILE A 58 -2.60 3.26 -7.37
C ILE A 58 -3.04 1.81 -7.50
N SER A 59 -2.76 1.19 -8.65
CA SER A 59 -3.22 -0.17 -8.91
C SER A 59 -2.23 -1.21 -8.39
N ARG A 60 -2.74 -2.43 -8.14
CA ARG A 60 -1.88 -3.56 -7.75
C ARG A 60 -0.83 -3.85 -8.80
N LYS A 61 -1.17 -3.71 -10.08
CA LYS A 61 -0.23 -3.88 -11.19
C LYS A 61 0.87 -2.82 -11.19
N ALA A 62 0.52 -1.58 -10.84
CA ALA A 62 1.49 -0.49 -10.77
C ALA A 62 2.45 -0.67 -9.59
N LEU A 63 1.95 -1.15 -8.44
CA LEU A 63 2.76 -1.39 -7.26
C LEU A 63 3.68 -2.61 -7.42
N PHE A 64 3.23 -3.64 -8.12
CA PHE A 64 3.94 -4.90 -8.29
C PHE A 64 3.99 -5.30 -9.76
N PRO A 65 4.69 -4.52 -10.62
CA PRO A 65 4.63 -4.74 -12.08
C PRO A 65 5.18 -6.10 -12.52
N LEU A 66 6.07 -6.69 -11.74
CA LEU A 66 6.66 -7.99 -12.09
C LEU A 66 6.03 -9.17 -11.34
N SER A 67 5.37 -8.91 -10.22
CA SER A 67 4.89 -9.98 -9.32
C SER A 67 3.38 -10.05 -9.21
N TYR A 68 2.61 -9.12 -9.77
CA TYR A 68 1.17 -9.07 -9.52
C TYR A 68 0.45 -10.36 -9.91
N LYS A 69 0.90 -11.04 -10.95
CA LYS A 69 0.29 -12.30 -11.38
C LYS A 69 0.49 -13.43 -10.38
N MET A 70 1.63 -13.42 -9.69
CA MET A 70 1.93 -14.42 -8.67
C MET A 70 1.14 -14.16 -7.40
N ILE A 71 1.00 -12.88 -7.03
CA ILE A 71 0.29 -12.48 -5.82
C ILE A 71 -1.22 -12.57 -6.02
N TRP A 72 -1.69 -12.12 -7.18
CA TRP A 72 -3.12 -12.10 -7.53
C TRP A 72 -3.31 -12.74 -8.90
N PRO A 73 -3.39 -14.09 -8.97
CA PRO A 73 -3.54 -14.78 -10.27
C PRO A 73 -4.77 -14.37 -11.07
N GLU A 74 -5.80 -13.85 -10.39
CA GLU A 74 -7.02 -13.38 -11.04
C GLU A 74 -6.80 -12.08 -11.85
N LEU A 75 -5.69 -11.39 -11.64
CA LEU A 75 -5.34 -10.19 -12.41
C LEU A 75 -4.56 -10.62 -13.65
N ASN A 76 -5.14 -10.46 -14.81
CA ASN A 76 -4.48 -10.80 -16.07
C ASN A 76 -4.08 -9.55 -16.83
#